data_d25936de1b29a5333ab3aa80c6eb58a9
#
_entry.id   d25936de1b29a5333ab3aa80c6eb58a9
#
_cell.length_a   1.000
_cell.length_b   1.000
_cell.length_c   1.000
_cell.angle_alpha   90.00
_cell.angle_beta   90.00
_cell.angle_gamma   90.00
#
_symmetry.space_group_name_H-M   'P 1'
#
loop_
_entity.id
_entity.type
_entity.pdbx_description
1 polymer ?
#
loop_
_entity_poly.entity_id
_entity_poly.type
_entity_poly.pdbx_seq_one_letter_code
_entity_poly.pdbx_strand_id
1 'polypeptide(L)'
;MQKQVQLQVTPSEAANPAVIKQYVANAGGHAITAVTGFNILKKSIDARSSKQVWINLTVLAFIDEPFTSRTLAPIRFTDVTHAKNKVIIVGAGPAGYFSAQALQNSQDENRVFAIDL
;
A
#
# COMPACT_ATOMS: atom_id res chain seq x y z
N MET A 1 10.47 -19.88 4.56
CA MET A 1 10.97 -18.89 5.59
C MET A 1 10.67 -17.49 5.10
N GLN A 2 10.14 -16.64 5.97
CA GLN A 2 9.89 -15.23 5.64
C GLN A 2 10.98 -14.35 6.22
N LYS A 3 11.47 -13.41 5.43
CA LYS A 3 12.51 -12.47 5.83
C LYS A 3 12.14 -11.05 5.43
N GLN A 4 12.22 -10.13 6.39
CA GLN A 4 12.05 -8.72 6.10
C GLN A 4 13.37 -8.10 5.68
N VAL A 5 13.36 -7.40 4.55
CA VAL A 5 14.53 -6.77 3.95
C VAL A 5 14.23 -5.29 3.69
N GLN A 6 15.20 -4.42 3.97
CA GLN A 6 15.13 -3.01 3.61
C GLN A 6 16.01 -2.77 2.38
N LEU A 7 15.44 -2.11 1.37
CA LEU A 7 16.10 -1.80 0.11
C LEU A 7 16.03 -0.29 -0.13
N GLN A 8 17.11 0.24 -0.72
CA GLN A 8 17.13 1.59 -1.28
C GLN A 8 17.39 1.45 -2.77
N VAL A 9 16.44 1.90 -3.57
CA VAL A 9 16.44 1.72 -5.03
C VAL A 9 16.06 3.02 -5.73
N THR A 10 16.38 3.13 -7.01
CA THR A 10 15.91 4.25 -7.84
C THR A 10 14.43 4.11 -8.18
N PRO A 11 13.73 5.18 -8.59
CA PRO A 11 12.32 5.09 -9.01
C PRO A 11 12.06 4.08 -10.13
N SER A 12 12.97 3.96 -11.10
CA SER A 12 12.87 3.00 -12.20
C SER A 12 13.00 1.55 -11.72
N GLU A 13 13.94 1.29 -10.80
CA GLU A 13 14.12 -0.03 -10.19
C GLU A 13 12.94 -0.42 -9.30
N ALA A 14 12.40 0.55 -8.55
CA ALA A 14 11.22 0.34 -7.70
C ALA A 14 9.96 -0.03 -8.50
N ALA A 15 9.90 0.35 -9.78
CA ALA A 15 8.81 -0.01 -10.69
C ALA A 15 8.98 -1.42 -11.32
N ASN A 16 10.14 -2.06 -11.14
CA ASN A 16 10.44 -3.35 -11.76
C ASN A 16 10.49 -4.47 -10.72
N PRO A 17 9.46 -5.34 -10.63
CA PRO A 17 9.43 -6.44 -9.65
C PRO A 17 10.58 -7.43 -9.77
N ALA A 18 11.10 -7.66 -10.98
CA ALA A 18 12.23 -8.57 -11.19
C ALA A 18 13.51 -8.02 -10.55
N VAL A 19 13.75 -6.72 -10.65
CA VAL A 19 14.90 -6.05 -10.02
C VAL A 19 14.77 -6.09 -8.50
N ILE A 20 13.57 -5.83 -7.96
CA ILE A 20 13.33 -5.92 -6.51
C ILE A 20 13.61 -7.35 -6.03
N LYS A 21 13.16 -8.37 -6.76
CA LYS A 21 13.41 -9.77 -6.41
C LYS A 21 14.91 -10.10 -6.37
N GLN A 22 15.68 -9.57 -7.32
CA GLN A 22 17.13 -9.70 -7.35
C GLN A 22 17.80 -9.06 -6.12
N TYR A 23 17.42 -7.84 -5.77
CA TYR A 23 17.95 -7.16 -4.59
C TYR A 23 17.59 -7.86 -3.29
N VAL A 24 16.36 -8.38 -3.20
CA VAL A 24 15.90 -9.18 -2.05
C VAL A 24 16.76 -10.44 -1.90
N ALA A 25 17.02 -11.16 -2.98
CA ALA A 25 17.85 -12.34 -2.98
C ALA A 25 19.28 -12.02 -2.52
N ASN A 26 19.89 -10.97 -3.09
CA ASN A 26 21.24 -10.54 -2.74
C ASN A 26 21.35 -10.10 -1.27
N ALA A 27 20.42 -9.27 -0.79
CA ALA A 27 20.40 -8.80 0.59
C ALA A 27 20.09 -9.92 1.60
N GLY A 28 19.37 -10.94 1.15
CA GLY A 28 19.07 -12.13 1.94
C GLY A 28 20.20 -13.15 1.99
N GLY A 29 21.15 -13.08 1.05
CA GLY A 29 22.18 -14.10 0.87
C GLY A 29 21.65 -15.40 0.26
N HIS A 30 20.56 -15.32 -0.52
CA HIS A 30 19.90 -16.47 -1.14
C HIS A 30 19.99 -16.42 -2.67
N ALA A 31 19.88 -17.58 -3.32
CA ALA A 31 19.71 -17.62 -4.76
C ALA A 31 18.36 -16.98 -5.16
N ILE A 32 18.32 -16.31 -6.30
CA ILE A 32 17.08 -15.68 -6.80
C ILE A 32 15.93 -16.69 -7.00
N THR A 33 16.29 -17.95 -7.29
CA THR A 33 15.34 -19.06 -7.43
C THR A 33 14.69 -19.48 -6.12
N ALA A 34 15.37 -19.27 -4.99
CA ALA A 34 14.84 -19.54 -3.66
C ALA A 34 13.78 -18.51 -3.23
N VAL A 35 13.81 -17.29 -3.79
CA VAL A 35 12.82 -16.27 -3.53
C VAL A 35 11.58 -16.55 -4.38
N THR A 36 10.53 -17.09 -3.76
CA THR A 36 9.28 -17.45 -4.44
C THR A 36 8.41 -16.24 -4.73
N GLY A 37 8.47 -15.21 -3.85
CA GLY A 37 7.76 -13.96 -4.02
C GLY A 37 8.08 -12.97 -2.91
N PHE A 38 7.49 -11.79 -2.97
CA PHE A 38 7.64 -10.77 -1.94
C PHE A 38 6.41 -9.84 -1.86
N ASN A 39 6.18 -9.27 -0.69
CA ASN A 39 5.19 -8.22 -0.45
C ASN A 39 5.90 -6.94 -0.02
N ILE A 40 5.55 -5.80 -0.61
CA ILE A 40 6.02 -4.49 -0.16
C ILE A 40 5.18 -4.07 1.05
N LEU A 41 5.81 -3.98 2.22
CA LEU A 41 5.16 -3.57 3.46
C LEU A 41 5.12 -2.05 3.62
N LYS A 42 6.20 -1.38 3.19
CA LYS A 42 6.35 0.07 3.29
C LYS A 42 7.13 0.59 2.09
N LYS A 43 6.69 1.73 1.57
CA LYS A 43 7.38 2.49 0.53
C LYS A 43 7.47 3.95 0.97
N SER A 44 8.64 4.54 0.90
CA SER A 44 8.84 5.97 1.15
C SER A 44 9.82 6.57 0.14
N ILE A 45 9.64 7.85 -0.13
CA ILE A 45 10.47 8.61 -1.07
C ILE A 45 11.47 9.42 -0.26
N ASP A 46 12.74 9.31 -0.60
CA ASP A 46 13.81 10.17 -0.10
C ASP A 46 14.31 11.08 -1.21
N ALA A 47 13.87 12.33 -1.18
CA ALA A 47 14.19 13.36 -2.14
C ALA A 47 15.09 14.48 -1.53
N ARG A 48 15.79 14.19 -0.43
CA ARG A 48 16.65 15.17 0.25
C ARG A 48 17.88 15.56 -0.58
N SER A 49 18.33 14.68 -1.46
CA SER A 49 19.42 14.96 -2.38
C SER A 49 18.87 15.56 -3.68
N SER A 50 19.46 16.70 -4.11
CA SER A 50 19.13 17.31 -5.40
C SER A 50 19.61 16.50 -6.62
N LYS A 51 20.52 15.55 -6.41
CA LYS A 51 21.12 14.75 -7.49
C LYS A 51 20.36 13.47 -7.80
N GLN A 52 19.80 12.83 -6.79
CA GLN A 52 19.15 11.52 -6.93
C GLN A 52 18.01 11.35 -5.94
N VAL A 53 16.86 10.98 -6.45
CA VAL A 53 15.72 10.55 -5.64
C VAL A 53 15.85 9.06 -5.38
N TRP A 54 15.66 8.66 -4.11
CA TRP A 54 15.68 7.28 -3.69
C TRP A 54 14.32 6.82 -3.21
N ILE A 55 14.01 5.57 -3.47
CA ILE A 55 12.85 4.89 -2.93
C ILE A 55 13.32 3.90 -1.88
N ASN A 56 12.89 4.10 -0.64
CA ASN A 56 13.15 3.15 0.43
C ASN A 56 11.96 2.18 0.53
N LEU A 57 12.24 0.90 0.40
CA LEU A 57 11.27 -0.19 0.46
C LEU A 57 11.54 -1.05 1.69
N THR A 58 10.50 -1.39 2.42
CA THR A 58 10.51 -2.51 3.36
C THR A 58 9.73 -3.65 2.73
N VAL A 59 10.38 -4.76 2.51
CA VAL A 59 9.87 -5.90 1.73
C VAL A 59 9.86 -7.14 2.61
N LEU A 60 8.76 -7.89 2.61
CA LEU A 60 8.67 -9.22 3.19
C LEU A 60 8.88 -10.25 2.08
N ALA A 61 10.01 -10.94 2.12
CA ALA A 61 10.36 -11.98 1.16
C ALA A 61 9.94 -13.37 1.64
N PHE A 62 9.50 -14.18 0.71
CA PHE A 62 9.19 -15.61 0.90
C PHE A 62 10.31 -16.42 0.27
N ILE A 63 11.02 -17.21 1.09
CA ILE A 63 12.20 -17.96 0.71
C ILE A 63 11.94 -19.45 0.96
N ASP A 64 12.06 -20.26 -0.09
CA ASP A 64 11.79 -21.70 -0.05
C ASP A 64 10.44 -22.10 0.54
N GLU A 65 9.44 -21.19 0.43
CA GLU A 65 8.07 -21.45 0.83
C GLU A 65 7.07 -20.83 -0.18
N PRO A 66 5.82 -21.30 -0.23
CA PRO A 66 4.82 -20.76 -1.15
C PRO A 66 4.58 -19.27 -0.89
N PHE A 67 4.57 -18.47 -1.96
CA PHE A 67 4.25 -17.05 -1.88
C PHE A 67 2.75 -16.86 -1.59
N THR A 68 2.45 -16.06 -0.56
CA THR A 68 1.10 -15.64 -0.25
C THR A 68 0.97 -14.14 -0.52
N SER A 69 0.18 -13.79 -1.53
CA SER A 69 -0.13 -12.39 -1.82
C SER A 69 -0.97 -11.79 -0.70
N ARG A 70 -0.65 -10.56 -0.31
CA ARG A 70 -1.46 -9.81 0.63
C ARG A 70 -2.73 -9.33 -0.07
N THR A 71 -3.81 -10.08 0.04
CA THR A 71 -5.13 -9.66 -0.42
C THR A 71 -5.77 -8.71 0.60
N LEU A 72 -6.08 -7.51 0.15
CA LEU A 72 -6.93 -6.61 0.93
C LEU A 72 -8.38 -7.07 0.78
N ALA A 73 -9.10 -7.16 1.89
CA ALA A 73 -10.54 -7.43 1.84
C ALA A 73 -11.24 -6.32 1.02
N PRO A 74 -12.14 -6.68 0.08
CA PRO A 74 -12.85 -5.68 -0.69
C PRO A 74 -13.73 -4.84 0.24
N ILE A 75 -13.55 -3.52 0.19
CA ILE A 75 -14.41 -2.59 0.90
C ILE A 75 -15.74 -2.56 0.13
N ARG A 76 -16.84 -2.93 0.81
CA ARG A 76 -18.18 -2.81 0.26
C ARG A 76 -18.82 -1.56 0.81
N PHE A 77 -19.24 -0.68 -0.07
CA PHE A 77 -20.00 0.53 0.28
C PHE A 77 -21.50 0.24 0.14
N THR A 78 -22.29 0.77 1.06
CA THR A 78 -23.76 0.75 0.94
C THR A 78 -24.18 1.70 -0.17
N ASP A 79 -25.14 1.30 -1.01
CA ASP A 79 -25.73 2.18 -2.01
C ASP A 79 -26.56 3.26 -1.28
N VAL A 80 -26.19 4.52 -1.51
CA VAL A 80 -26.77 5.69 -0.87
C VAL A 80 -27.34 6.71 -1.90
N THR A 81 -27.62 6.22 -3.10
CA THR A 81 -28.11 7.06 -4.22
C THR A 81 -29.38 7.84 -3.87
N HIS A 82 -30.24 7.24 -3.03
CA HIS A 82 -31.51 7.83 -2.61
C HIS A 82 -31.47 8.56 -1.25
N ALA A 83 -30.28 8.74 -0.66
CA ALA A 83 -30.16 9.42 0.63
C ALA A 83 -30.59 10.89 0.55
N LYS A 84 -31.34 11.34 1.55
CA LYS A 84 -31.87 12.72 1.60
C LYS A 84 -30.77 13.74 1.86
N ASN A 85 -29.86 13.44 2.76
CA ASN A 85 -28.76 14.32 3.14
C ASN A 85 -27.50 13.91 2.39
N LYS A 86 -26.81 14.88 1.79
CA LYS A 86 -25.56 14.68 1.07
C LYS A 86 -24.44 15.45 1.76
N VAL A 87 -23.38 14.75 2.09
CA VAL A 87 -22.16 15.32 2.69
C VAL A 87 -21.01 15.13 1.73
N ILE A 88 -20.34 16.22 1.42
CA ILE A 88 -19.12 16.22 0.59
C ILE A 88 -17.94 16.43 1.53
N ILE A 89 -16.95 15.51 1.47
CA ILE A 89 -15.72 15.62 2.21
C ILE A 89 -14.60 15.87 1.20
N VAL A 90 -13.94 17.02 1.33
CA VAL A 90 -12.81 17.38 0.48
C VAL A 90 -11.52 17.02 1.18
N GLY A 91 -10.72 16.16 0.54
CA GLY A 91 -9.42 15.69 1.04
C GLY A 91 -9.47 14.35 1.76
N ALA A 92 -8.55 13.46 1.37
CA ALA A 92 -8.38 12.11 1.93
C ALA A 92 -7.33 12.05 3.06
N GLY A 93 -7.08 13.15 3.76
CA GLY A 93 -6.24 13.18 4.95
C GLY A 93 -6.92 12.52 6.15
N PRO A 94 -6.22 12.43 7.30
CA PRO A 94 -6.78 11.78 8.50
C PRO A 94 -8.14 12.32 8.92
N ALA A 95 -8.34 13.65 8.89
CA ALA A 95 -9.60 14.28 9.25
C ALA A 95 -10.74 13.90 8.30
N GLY A 96 -10.50 13.91 6.98
CA GLY A 96 -11.49 13.48 5.97
C GLY A 96 -11.86 12.01 6.12
N TYR A 97 -10.87 11.15 6.33
CA TYR A 97 -11.08 9.72 6.55
C TYR A 97 -11.92 9.44 7.80
N PHE A 98 -11.59 10.04 8.95
CA PHE A 98 -12.35 9.86 10.19
C PHE A 98 -13.76 10.46 10.10
N SER A 99 -13.94 11.58 9.40
CA SER A 99 -15.26 12.15 9.14
C SER A 99 -16.13 11.19 8.32
N ALA A 100 -15.59 10.60 7.27
CA ALA A 100 -16.28 9.60 6.46
C ALA A 100 -16.67 8.37 7.30
N GLN A 101 -15.76 7.87 8.13
CA GLN A 101 -16.01 6.73 9.01
C GLN A 101 -17.08 7.04 10.07
N ALA A 102 -17.04 8.22 10.68
CA ALA A 102 -18.05 8.64 11.67
C ALA A 102 -19.44 8.73 11.04
N LEU A 103 -19.53 9.31 9.84
CA LEU A 103 -20.77 9.38 9.09
C LEU A 103 -21.27 7.99 8.66
N GLN A 104 -20.40 7.06 8.31
CA GLN A 104 -20.77 5.69 7.96
C GLN A 104 -21.31 4.91 9.16
N ASN A 105 -20.77 5.13 10.35
CA ASN A 105 -21.16 4.44 11.59
C ASN A 105 -22.40 5.03 12.27
N SER A 106 -22.81 6.26 11.92
CA SER A 106 -24.05 6.82 12.48
C SER A 106 -25.26 6.10 11.89
N GLN A 107 -26.24 5.71 12.70
CA GLN A 107 -27.44 4.92 12.30
C GLN A 107 -28.51 5.72 11.56
N ASP A 108 -28.19 6.87 11.06
CA ASP A 108 -29.13 7.75 10.36
C ASP A 108 -29.26 7.34 8.89
N GLU A 109 -30.47 7.03 8.42
CA GLU A 109 -30.77 6.55 7.06
C GLU A 109 -30.54 7.59 5.93
N ASN A 110 -29.95 8.75 6.25
CA ASN A 110 -29.91 9.92 5.37
C ASN A 110 -28.49 10.29 4.95
N ARG A 111 -27.66 9.34 4.52
CA ARG A 111 -26.23 9.62 4.30
C ARG A 111 -25.75 9.36 2.91
N VAL A 112 -25.02 10.32 2.37
CA VAL A 112 -24.18 10.14 1.19
C VAL A 112 -22.82 10.76 1.46
N PHE A 113 -21.78 10.07 1.02
CA PHE A 113 -20.41 10.60 1.02
C PHE A 113 -19.90 10.74 -0.40
N ALA A 114 -19.28 11.85 -0.67
CA ALA A 114 -18.34 11.98 -1.76
C ALA A 114 -17.00 12.39 -1.14
N ILE A 115 -15.96 11.63 -1.41
CA ILE A 115 -14.57 12.01 -1.08
C ILE A 115 -13.95 12.47 -2.38
N ASP A 116 -13.60 13.75 -2.43
CA ASP A 116 -12.82 14.31 -3.52
C ASP A 116 -11.35 14.35 -3.08
N LEU A 117 -10.47 13.82 -3.94
CA LEU A 117 -9.04 13.68 -3.68
C LEU A 117 -8.27 14.86 -4.25
#